data_9ec3219801ff3b3ed749cb35bc8e8317
#
_entry.id   9ec3219801ff3b3ed749cb35bc8e8317
#
_cell.length_a   1.000
_cell.length_b   1.000
_cell.length_c   1.000
_cell.angle_alpha   90.00
_cell.angle_beta   90.00
_cell.angle_gamma   90.00
#
_symmetry.space_group_name_H-M   'P 1'
#
loop_
_entity.id
_entity.type
_entity.pdbx_description
1 polymer ?
#
loop_
_entity_poly.entity_id
_entity_poly.type
_entity_poly.pdbx_seq_one_letter_code
_entity_poly.pdbx_strand_id
1 'polypeptide(L)'
;MLITLQRIAMRTHMLFFLIAVLLSLAFGDAHAIAQTTLRVGHFPNITHTQALVAHALSRQGKGVFERHLGGDVKIEWYVYNAGPSAMEAIFAKSIDLTYVGPNPAINAYAKSRGAEVRIVAGSADGGAALVVHTDSALKAPADFRGKTIATPQLGNTQDVSARAWLAAGGLKITQAGGDAQVIPTANPDQLSLFKQKQLDAVWTVEPWVSRLEMEANGKVLVDDKTSITTVLVARAAFLAENRDLVVKFVAAHRELTDWIKNNPQEAQRLAREELLAETRTDVGPQLIARAWQRIILTTDISADALNAFVASAQAAGFLRNAPDMGRIIEKP
;
A
#
# COMPACT_ATOMS: atom_id res chain seq x y z
N MET A 1 -36.11 73.15 22.14
CA MET A 1 -35.90 72.40 20.86
C MET A 1 -34.58 71.64 20.80
N LEU A 2 -33.46 72.13 21.32
CA LEU A 2 -32.14 71.44 21.30
C LEU A 2 -32.07 70.15 22.16
N ILE A 3 -32.72 70.15 23.33
CA ILE A 3 -32.65 69.01 24.28
C ILE A 3 -33.39 67.77 23.79
N THR A 4 -34.42 67.96 22.97
CA THR A 4 -35.21 66.84 22.41
C THR A 4 -34.48 66.15 21.25
N LEU A 5 -33.70 66.86 20.46
CA LEU A 5 -32.89 66.34 19.37
C LEU A 5 -31.69 65.50 19.90
N GLN A 6 -31.07 65.93 21.00
CA GLN A 6 -29.98 65.14 21.63
C GLN A 6 -30.47 63.82 22.22
N ARG A 7 -31.66 63.75 22.79
CA ARG A 7 -32.23 62.50 23.31
C ARG A 7 -32.65 61.52 22.22
N ILE A 8 -33.05 61.99 21.04
CA ILE A 8 -33.38 61.14 19.92
C ILE A 8 -32.11 60.56 19.31
N ALA A 9 -31.05 61.38 19.13
CA ALA A 9 -29.74 60.91 18.59
C ALA A 9 -29.08 59.86 19.51
N MET A 10 -29.17 60.06 20.82
CA MET A 10 -28.60 59.12 21.82
C MET A 10 -29.35 57.78 21.85
N ARG A 11 -30.68 57.76 21.63
CA ARG A 11 -31.47 56.52 21.55
C ARG A 11 -31.21 55.74 20.24
N THR A 12 -31.02 56.42 19.14
CA THR A 12 -30.65 55.78 17.85
C THR A 12 -29.24 55.15 17.92
N HIS A 13 -28.26 55.81 18.50
CA HIS A 13 -26.92 55.26 18.69
C HIS A 13 -26.91 54.06 19.60
N MET A 14 -27.69 54.09 20.70
CA MET A 14 -27.82 52.97 21.64
C MET A 14 -28.52 51.75 21.01
N LEU A 15 -29.50 52.00 20.09
CA LEU A 15 -30.19 50.94 19.37
C LEU A 15 -29.26 50.31 18.30
N PHE A 16 -28.45 51.10 17.60
CA PHE A 16 -27.44 50.59 16.65
C PHE A 16 -26.34 49.81 17.39
N PHE A 17 -25.90 50.25 18.57
CA PHE A 17 -24.92 49.53 19.35
C PHE A 17 -25.46 48.19 19.88
N LEU A 18 -26.72 48.12 20.33
CA LEU A 18 -27.38 46.89 20.73
C LEU A 18 -27.60 45.93 19.56
N ILE A 19 -27.94 46.40 18.38
CA ILE A 19 -28.08 45.58 17.18
C ILE A 19 -26.70 45.05 16.73
N ALA A 20 -25.63 45.83 16.81
CA ALA A 20 -24.26 45.41 16.49
C ALA A 20 -23.74 44.34 17.49
N VAL A 21 -24.06 44.48 18.79
CA VAL A 21 -23.71 43.49 19.83
C VAL A 21 -24.53 42.22 19.63
N LEU A 22 -25.80 42.29 19.30
CA LEU A 22 -26.66 41.14 19.02
C LEU A 22 -26.24 40.43 17.71
N LEU A 23 -25.80 41.15 16.68
CA LEU A 23 -25.22 40.56 15.45
C LEU A 23 -23.86 39.88 15.74
N SER A 24 -23.01 40.44 16.59
CA SER A 24 -21.73 39.80 16.96
C SER A 24 -21.92 38.56 17.85
N LEU A 25 -23.01 38.45 18.61
CA LEU A 25 -23.37 37.23 19.34
C LEU A 25 -24.07 36.17 18.49
N ALA A 26 -24.63 36.55 17.35
CA ALA A 26 -25.24 35.61 16.40
C ALA A 26 -24.22 34.98 15.44
N PHE A 27 -23.04 35.56 15.28
CA PHE A 27 -21.87 34.90 14.70
C PHE A 27 -21.11 34.16 15.83
N GLY A 28 -21.85 33.26 16.52
CA GLY A 28 -21.22 32.30 17.40
C GLY A 28 -20.11 31.59 16.63
N ASP A 29 -18.94 31.49 17.25
CA ASP A 29 -17.76 30.79 16.78
C ASP A 29 -18.19 29.49 16.09
N ALA A 30 -18.33 29.51 14.77
CA ALA A 30 -18.19 28.34 13.98
C ALA A 30 -16.73 27.94 14.20
N HIS A 31 -16.47 27.18 15.25
CA HIS A 31 -15.22 26.45 15.41
C HIS A 31 -15.13 25.62 14.14
N ALA A 32 -14.33 26.08 13.20
CA ALA A 32 -13.89 25.24 12.10
C ALA A 32 -13.20 24.08 12.77
N ILE A 33 -13.91 22.94 12.92
CA ILE A 33 -13.32 21.70 13.39
C ILE A 33 -12.14 21.46 12.45
N ALA A 34 -10.92 21.57 12.99
CA ALA A 34 -9.71 21.39 12.20
C ALA A 34 -9.78 19.98 11.62
N GLN A 35 -9.93 19.89 10.31
CA GLN A 35 -10.04 18.62 9.61
C GLN A 35 -8.75 17.83 9.80
N THR A 36 -8.86 16.64 10.38
CA THR A 36 -7.73 15.72 10.56
C THR A 36 -7.38 15.09 9.22
N THR A 37 -6.12 15.23 8.79
CA THR A 37 -5.64 14.57 7.57
C THR A 37 -5.05 13.21 7.93
N LEU A 38 -5.58 12.14 7.32
CA LEU A 38 -5.06 10.79 7.38
C LEU A 38 -4.34 10.46 6.08
N ARG A 39 -3.03 10.24 6.13
CA ARG A 39 -2.17 10.00 4.98
C ARG A 39 -1.93 8.52 4.79
N VAL A 40 -2.39 7.97 3.66
CA VAL A 40 -2.39 6.53 3.39
C VAL A 40 -1.60 6.21 2.13
N GLY A 41 -0.57 5.36 2.28
CA GLY A 41 0.26 4.88 1.17
C GLY A 41 -0.29 3.59 0.56
N HIS A 42 -0.10 3.42 -0.76
CA HIS A 42 -0.35 2.16 -1.46
C HIS A 42 0.45 2.10 -2.78
N PHE A 43 0.33 0.99 -3.52
CA PHE A 43 0.97 0.82 -4.82
C PHE A 43 -0.10 0.56 -5.90
N PRO A 44 0.15 0.94 -7.17
CA PRO A 44 -0.77 0.69 -8.28
C PRO A 44 -0.66 -0.77 -8.74
N ASN A 45 -0.97 -1.69 -7.84
CA ASN A 45 -0.93 -3.13 -8.05
C ASN A 45 -2.24 -3.80 -7.62
N ILE A 46 -2.65 -4.87 -8.29
CA ILE A 46 -3.87 -5.61 -7.92
C ILE A 46 -3.74 -6.27 -6.53
N THR A 47 -2.55 -6.56 -6.05
CA THR A 47 -2.33 -6.98 -4.65
C THR A 47 -2.67 -5.89 -3.61
N HIS A 48 -2.95 -4.66 -4.03
CA HIS A 48 -3.42 -3.54 -3.21
C HIS A 48 -4.89 -3.19 -3.49
N THR A 49 -5.69 -4.18 -3.85
CA THR A 49 -7.08 -4.00 -4.31
C THR A 49 -7.94 -3.17 -3.38
N GLN A 50 -7.84 -3.36 -2.05
CA GLN A 50 -8.64 -2.58 -1.10
C GLN A 50 -8.34 -1.07 -1.20
N ALA A 51 -7.07 -0.69 -1.34
CA ALA A 51 -6.69 0.70 -1.51
C ALA A 51 -7.18 1.27 -2.86
N LEU A 52 -6.99 0.51 -3.95
CA LEU A 52 -7.45 0.94 -5.29
C LEU A 52 -8.97 1.15 -5.32
N VAL A 53 -9.74 0.18 -4.81
CA VAL A 53 -11.20 0.27 -4.78
C VAL A 53 -11.67 1.41 -3.85
N ALA A 54 -11.03 1.57 -2.68
CA ALA A 54 -11.33 2.66 -1.75
C ALA A 54 -11.11 4.02 -2.40
N HIS A 55 -9.96 4.20 -3.07
CA HIS A 55 -9.61 5.46 -3.71
C HIS A 55 -10.55 5.77 -4.90
N ALA A 56 -10.89 4.76 -5.73
CA ALA A 56 -11.88 4.92 -6.79
C ALA A 56 -13.26 5.33 -6.25
N LEU A 57 -13.74 4.71 -5.17
CA LEU A 57 -14.99 5.07 -4.52
C LEU A 57 -14.95 6.47 -3.89
N SER A 58 -13.83 6.85 -3.30
CA SER A 58 -13.61 8.20 -2.75
C SER A 58 -13.74 9.26 -3.84
N ARG A 59 -13.11 9.06 -5.02
CA ARG A 59 -13.25 9.96 -6.19
C ARG A 59 -14.69 10.10 -6.68
N GLN A 60 -15.51 9.08 -6.47
CA GLN A 60 -16.94 9.08 -6.84
C GLN A 60 -17.85 9.65 -5.75
N GLY A 61 -17.31 10.11 -4.63
CA GLY A 61 -18.09 10.55 -3.46
C GLY A 61 -18.82 9.42 -2.73
N LYS A 62 -18.40 8.17 -2.92
CA LYS A 62 -18.97 6.94 -2.31
C LYS A 62 -18.01 6.26 -1.35
N GLY A 63 -17.05 6.99 -0.80
CA GLY A 63 -15.97 6.45 0.02
C GLY A 63 -16.48 5.65 1.22
N VAL A 64 -16.04 4.38 1.32
CA VAL A 64 -16.34 3.51 2.47
C VAL A 64 -15.57 3.98 3.68
N PHE A 65 -14.30 4.31 3.50
CA PHE A 65 -13.43 4.79 4.58
C PHE A 65 -13.94 6.11 5.15
N GLU A 66 -14.35 7.06 4.29
CA GLU A 66 -14.88 8.36 4.70
C GLU A 66 -16.13 8.22 5.55
N ARG A 67 -17.02 7.25 5.23
CA ARG A 67 -18.21 6.98 6.06
C ARG A 67 -17.87 6.50 7.46
N HIS A 68 -16.82 5.67 7.63
CA HIS A 68 -16.38 5.19 8.93
C HIS A 68 -15.63 6.24 9.74
N LEU A 69 -14.82 7.04 9.06
CA LEU A 69 -13.94 8.03 9.71
C LEU A 69 -14.69 9.28 10.16
N GLY A 70 -15.75 9.66 9.44
CA GLY A 70 -16.52 10.87 9.69
C GLY A 70 -16.05 12.07 8.86
N GLY A 71 -16.89 13.12 8.78
CA GLY A 71 -16.67 14.27 7.91
C GLY A 71 -15.51 15.20 8.30
N ASP A 72 -15.01 15.06 9.50
CA ASP A 72 -13.86 15.78 10.06
C ASP A 72 -12.51 15.12 9.76
N VAL A 73 -12.51 13.98 9.05
CA VAL A 73 -11.30 13.30 8.59
C VAL A 73 -11.21 13.33 7.07
N LYS A 74 -10.10 13.83 6.55
CA LYS A 74 -9.73 13.79 5.14
C LYS A 74 -8.69 12.72 4.91
N ILE A 75 -8.93 11.80 3.96
CA ILE A 75 -7.91 10.85 3.52
C ILE A 75 -7.11 11.47 2.37
N GLU A 76 -5.79 11.38 2.45
CA GLU A 76 -4.87 11.67 1.36
C GLU A 76 -4.14 10.40 0.95
N TRP A 77 -4.30 10.01 -0.31
CA TRP A 77 -3.70 8.81 -0.87
C TRP A 77 -2.34 9.12 -1.51
N TYR A 78 -1.33 8.31 -1.19
CA TYR A 78 0.03 8.44 -1.69
C TYR A 78 0.44 7.17 -2.42
N VAL A 79 0.90 7.31 -3.66
CA VAL A 79 1.29 6.19 -4.54
C VAL A 79 2.79 5.99 -4.49
N TYR A 80 3.23 4.75 -4.23
CA TYR A 80 4.63 4.35 -4.21
C TYR A 80 4.89 3.25 -5.23
N ASN A 81 6.16 3.15 -5.71
CA ASN A 81 6.54 2.05 -6.61
C ASN A 81 6.65 0.72 -5.85
N ALA A 82 7.23 0.71 -4.66
CA ALA A 82 7.45 -0.49 -3.86
C ALA A 82 7.68 -0.17 -2.36
N GLY A 83 7.77 -1.23 -1.54
CA GLY A 83 7.73 -1.15 -0.10
C GLY A 83 8.82 -0.35 0.60
N PRO A 84 10.10 -0.46 0.22
CA PRO A 84 11.16 0.34 0.86
C PRO A 84 10.86 1.84 0.83
N SER A 85 10.41 2.40 -0.30
CA SER A 85 10.04 3.82 -0.41
C SER A 85 8.86 4.21 0.50
N ALA A 86 7.85 3.33 0.65
CA ALA A 86 6.75 3.56 1.57
C ALA A 86 7.21 3.52 3.04
N MET A 87 8.16 2.63 3.38
CA MET A 87 8.73 2.59 4.73
C MET A 87 9.60 3.83 5.04
N GLU A 88 10.33 4.36 4.06
CA GLU A 88 11.02 5.64 4.20
C GLU A 88 10.05 6.78 4.51
N ALA A 89 8.88 6.80 3.85
CA ALA A 89 7.83 7.77 4.12
C ALA A 89 7.20 7.61 5.53
N ILE A 90 7.08 6.38 6.05
CA ILE A 90 6.69 6.11 7.45
C ILE A 90 7.73 6.69 8.41
N PHE A 91 9.02 6.42 8.20
CA PHE A 91 10.11 6.96 9.04
C PHE A 91 10.17 8.50 8.98
N ALA A 92 9.93 9.08 7.81
CA ALA A 92 9.85 10.53 7.63
C ALA A 92 8.56 11.15 8.18
N LYS A 93 7.63 10.35 8.71
CA LYS A 93 6.30 10.77 9.18
C LYS A 93 5.47 11.46 8.07
N SER A 94 5.75 11.16 6.81
CA SER A 94 5.06 11.69 5.64
C SER A 94 3.75 10.97 5.37
N ILE A 95 3.61 9.72 5.83
CA ILE A 95 2.37 8.95 5.82
C ILE A 95 2.12 8.29 7.19
N ASP A 96 0.87 7.96 7.47
CA ASP A 96 0.42 7.44 8.76
C ASP A 96 0.11 5.94 8.69
N LEU A 97 -0.49 5.50 7.58
CA LEU A 97 -0.73 4.10 7.24
C LEU A 97 -0.23 3.79 5.83
N THR A 98 0.03 2.52 5.56
CA THR A 98 0.32 2.07 4.18
C THR A 98 -0.02 0.60 3.99
N TYR A 99 -0.52 0.29 2.80
CA TYR A 99 -0.49 -1.07 2.28
C TYR A 99 0.91 -1.34 1.76
N VAL A 100 1.51 -2.48 2.15
CA VAL A 100 2.91 -2.76 1.82
C VAL A 100 3.20 -4.26 1.91
N GLY A 101 4.23 -4.73 1.22
CA GLY A 101 4.70 -6.11 1.35
C GLY A 101 5.28 -6.43 2.73
N PRO A 102 5.27 -7.71 3.17
CA PRO A 102 5.73 -8.11 4.50
C PRO A 102 7.22 -7.82 4.75
N ASN A 103 8.12 -8.08 3.80
CA ASN A 103 9.55 -7.86 4.04
C ASN A 103 9.94 -6.40 4.30
N PRO A 104 9.45 -5.39 3.56
CA PRO A 104 9.68 -3.99 3.91
C PRO A 104 9.18 -3.63 5.32
N ALA A 105 8.00 -4.13 5.73
CA ALA A 105 7.47 -3.93 7.08
C ALA A 105 8.36 -4.58 8.15
N ILE A 106 8.79 -5.83 7.95
CA ILE A 106 9.70 -6.57 8.85
C ILE A 106 11.05 -5.85 8.94
N ASN A 107 11.62 -5.42 7.82
CA ASN A 107 12.90 -4.71 7.80
C ASN A 107 12.80 -3.35 8.53
N ALA A 108 11.72 -2.59 8.34
CA ALA A 108 11.47 -1.35 9.05
C ALA A 108 11.31 -1.59 10.57
N TYR A 109 10.55 -2.62 10.94
CA TYR A 109 10.40 -3.05 12.32
C TYR A 109 11.75 -3.43 12.96
N ALA A 110 12.56 -4.24 12.29
CA ALA A 110 13.88 -4.65 12.77
C ALA A 110 14.84 -3.46 12.92
N LYS A 111 14.93 -2.57 11.91
CA LYS A 111 15.78 -1.36 11.93
C LYS A 111 15.41 -0.42 13.07
N SER A 112 14.13 -0.26 13.36
CA SER A 112 13.63 0.57 14.45
C SER A 112 13.57 -0.12 15.81
N ARG A 113 14.04 -1.36 15.91
CA ARG A 113 13.91 -2.20 17.13
C ARG A 113 12.45 -2.26 17.63
N GLY A 114 11.52 -2.36 16.70
CA GLY A 114 10.09 -2.42 16.97
C GLY A 114 9.44 -1.09 17.35
N ALA A 115 10.08 0.06 17.14
CA ALA A 115 9.54 1.37 17.55
C ALA A 115 8.59 2.00 16.51
N GLU A 116 8.79 1.77 15.19
CA GLU A 116 8.17 2.63 14.18
C GLU A 116 6.92 2.05 13.51
N VAL A 117 6.78 0.73 13.41
CA VAL A 117 5.69 0.14 12.61
C VAL A 117 4.92 -0.94 13.36
N ARG A 118 3.62 -1.05 13.03
CA ARG A 118 2.72 -2.14 13.44
C ARG A 118 1.94 -2.63 12.23
N ILE A 119 1.82 -3.94 12.08
CA ILE A 119 0.90 -4.55 11.12
C ILE A 119 -0.47 -4.63 11.80
N VAL A 120 -1.46 -3.94 11.25
CA VAL A 120 -2.79 -3.81 11.85
C VAL A 120 -3.86 -4.68 11.17
N ALA A 121 -3.61 -5.10 9.91
CA ALA A 121 -4.46 -6.05 9.20
C ALA A 121 -3.67 -6.73 8.07
N GLY A 122 -4.14 -7.92 7.62
CA GLY A 122 -3.81 -8.49 6.32
C GLY A 122 -4.47 -7.70 5.19
N SER A 123 -4.10 -7.95 3.95
CA SER A 123 -4.74 -7.37 2.77
C SER A 123 -4.81 -8.37 1.62
N ALA A 124 -3.69 -8.94 1.20
CA ALA A 124 -3.69 -9.93 0.12
C ALA A 124 -2.60 -10.99 0.31
N ASP A 125 -2.94 -12.22 -0.06
CA ASP A 125 -2.03 -13.33 -0.28
C ASP A 125 -1.99 -13.68 -1.77
N GLY A 126 -0.91 -14.33 -2.22
CA GLY A 126 -0.71 -14.70 -3.61
C GLY A 126 -0.46 -13.51 -4.54
N GLY A 127 -0.59 -13.73 -5.83
CA GLY A 127 -0.39 -12.71 -6.86
C GLY A 127 1.06 -12.31 -7.10
N ALA A 128 2.04 -13.01 -6.52
CA ALA A 128 3.46 -12.88 -6.83
C ALA A 128 3.94 -14.08 -7.64
N ALA A 129 4.82 -13.85 -8.62
CA ALA A 129 5.38 -14.94 -9.42
C ALA A 129 6.75 -14.59 -10.01
N LEU A 130 7.55 -15.64 -10.27
CA LEU A 130 8.73 -15.58 -11.12
C LEU A 130 8.30 -15.92 -12.56
N VAL A 131 8.50 -14.98 -13.45
CA VAL A 131 8.18 -15.11 -14.89
C VAL A 131 9.47 -15.21 -15.69
N VAL A 132 9.52 -16.17 -16.60
CA VAL A 132 10.60 -16.36 -17.59
C VAL A 132 10.03 -16.31 -19.00
N HIS A 133 10.88 -16.19 -20.02
CA HIS A 133 10.43 -16.28 -21.42
C HIS A 133 9.86 -17.66 -21.75
N THR A 134 8.86 -17.75 -22.62
CA THR A 134 8.24 -19.03 -23.01
C THR A 134 9.23 -19.98 -23.68
N ASP A 135 10.22 -19.45 -24.39
CA ASP A 135 11.32 -20.18 -25.04
C ASP A 135 12.51 -20.46 -24.09
N SER A 136 12.44 -20.02 -22.84
CA SER A 136 13.50 -20.23 -21.85
C SER A 136 13.60 -21.68 -21.40
N ALA A 137 14.83 -22.18 -21.26
CA ALA A 137 15.15 -23.49 -20.71
C ALA A 137 15.24 -23.50 -19.17
N LEU A 138 15.10 -22.33 -18.51
CA LEU A 138 15.18 -22.19 -17.04
C LEU A 138 14.03 -22.95 -16.36
N LYS A 139 14.37 -23.80 -15.39
CA LYS A 139 13.40 -24.65 -14.62
C LYS A 139 13.63 -24.63 -13.13
N ALA A 140 14.88 -24.51 -12.69
CA ALA A 140 15.27 -24.60 -11.28
C ALA A 140 16.26 -23.48 -10.93
N PRO A 141 16.45 -23.15 -9.64
CA PRO A 141 17.37 -22.10 -9.21
C PRO A 141 18.78 -22.23 -9.79
N ALA A 142 19.31 -23.45 -9.90
CA ALA A 142 20.66 -23.70 -10.43
C ALA A 142 20.85 -23.23 -11.88
N ASP A 143 19.79 -23.21 -12.70
CA ASP A 143 19.82 -22.78 -14.09
C ASP A 143 20.04 -21.26 -14.24
N PHE A 144 19.88 -20.52 -13.13
CA PHE A 144 20.04 -19.08 -13.10
C PHE A 144 21.47 -18.59 -12.95
N ARG A 145 22.46 -19.49 -12.93
CA ARG A 145 23.87 -19.09 -12.91
C ARG A 145 24.21 -18.21 -14.12
N GLY A 146 24.73 -17.01 -13.86
CA GLY A 146 25.03 -16.00 -14.88
C GLY A 146 23.80 -15.29 -15.45
N LYS A 147 22.61 -15.49 -14.87
CA LYS A 147 21.35 -14.90 -15.32
C LYS A 147 20.99 -13.65 -14.57
N THR A 148 20.13 -12.82 -15.18
CA THR A 148 19.64 -11.57 -14.61
C THR A 148 18.15 -11.67 -14.33
N ILE A 149 17.77 -11.45 -13.06
CA ILE A 149 16.38 -11.38 -12.57
C ILE A 149 16.10 -9.96 -12.15
N ALA A 150 15.02 -9.36 -12.65
CA ALA A 150 14.55 -8.07 -12.15
C ALA A 150 13.54 -8.24 -11.04
N THR A 151 13.58 -7.32 -10.05
CA THR A 151 12.62 -7.20 -8.95
C THR A 151 12.24 -5.72 -8.75
N PRO A 152 11.06 -5.37 -8.20
CA PRO A 152 10.59 -3.98 -8.18
C PRO A 152 11.49 -2.97 -7.47
N GLN A 153 12.14 -3.38 -6.38
CA GLN A 153 13.07 -2.53 -5.62
C GLN A 153 13.92 -3.40 -4.69
N LEU A 154 15.18 -3.00 -4.44
CA LEU A 154 16.05 -3.68 -3.50
C LEU A 154 15.42 -3.77 -2.11
N GLY A 155 15.32 -4.97 -1.57
CA GLY A 155 14.73 -5.25 -0.25
C GLY A 155 13.21 -5.23 -0.20
N ASN A 156 12.52 -5.14 -1.34
CA ASN A 156 11.09 -5.43 -1.37
C ASN A 156 10.84 -6.95 -1.24
N THR A 157 9.58 -7.36 -1.07
CA THR A 157 9.23 -8.77 -0.83
C THR A 157 9.74 -9.66 -1.96
N GLN A 158 9.55 -9.28 -3.23
CA GLN A 158 9.95 -10.06 -4.40
C GLN A 158 11.48 -10.16 -4.54
N ASP A 159 12.21 -9.11 -4.17
CA ASP A 159 13.68 -9.12 -4.18
C ASP A 159 14.24 -10.10 -3.13
N VAL A 160 13.68 -10.06 -1.91
CA VAL A 160 14.04 -11.01 -0.85
C VAL A 160 13.69 -12.44 -1.25
N SER A 161 12.48 -12.67 -1.81
CA SER A 161 12.04 -13.99 -2.27
C SER A 161 12.93 -14.54 -3.39
N ALA A 162 13.28 -13.72 -4.38
CA ALA A 162 14.15 -14.13 -5.48
C ALA A 162 15.54 -14.57 -4.97
N ARG A 163 16.15 -13.76 -4.10
CA ARG A 163 17.47 -14.08 -3.52
C ARG A 163 17.43 -15.32 -2.64
N ALA A 164 16.41 -15.45 -1.79
CA ALA A 164 16.27 -16.63 -0.92
C ALA A 164 16.03 -17.91 -1.75
N TRP A 165 15.21 -17.83 -2.80
CA TRP A 165 14.95 -18.95 -3.71
C TRP A 165 16.21 -19.40 -4.46
N LEU A 166 17.00 -18.47 -4.98
CA LEU A 166 18.28 -18.76 -5.64
C LEU A 166 19.28 -19.37 -4.66
N ALA A 167 19.38 -18.82 -3.43
CA ALA A 167 20.28 -19.32 -2.40
C ALA A 167 19.89 -20.73 -1.95
N ALA A 168 18.60 -21.03 -1.81
CA ALA A 168 18.11 -22.38 -1.52
C ALA A 168 18.47 -23.40 -2.61
N GLY A 169 18.66 -22.96 -3.87
CA GLY A 169 19.16 -23.77 -4.96
C GLY A 169 20.69 -23.85 -5.06
N GLY A 170 21.42 -23.39 -4.03
CA GLY A 170 22.88 -23.50 -3.93
C GLY A 170 23.67 -22.39 -4.65
N LEU A 171 23.01 -21.31 -5.10
CA LEU A 171 23.69 -20.17 -5.68
C LEU A 171 24.14 -19.20 -4.60
N LYS A 172 25.34 -18.66 -4.74
CA LYS A 172 25.85 -17.58 -3.88
C LYS A 172 25.29 -16.26 -4.36
N ILE A 173 24.35 -15.68 -3.60
CA ILE A 173 23.67 -14.43 -3.95
C ILE A 173 23.97 -13.39 -2.86
N THR A 174 24.36 -12.18 -3.30
CA THR A 174 24.54 -11.02 -2.43
C THR A 174 23.70 -9.84 -2.95
N GLN A 175 23.60 -8.77 -2.16
CA GLN A 175 22.89 -7.57 -2.61
C GLN A 175 23.56 -6.90 -3.82
N ALA A 176 24.86 -7.10 -3.99
CA ALA A 176 25.65 -6.51 -5.07
C ALA A 176 25.87 -7.45 -6.27
N GLY A 177 25.35 -8.69 -6.23
CA GLY A 177 25.53 -9.70 -7.28
C GLY A 177 25.86 -11.08 -6.72
N GLY A 178 26.63 -11.89 -7.45
CA GLY A 178 26.99 -13.25 -7.09
C GLY A 178 26.93 -14.19 -8.28
N ASP A 179 26.49 -15.44 -8.06
CA ASP A 179 26.33 -16.45 -9.12
C ASP A 179 25.20 -16.08 -10.13
N ALA A 180 24.25 -15.26 -9.72
CA ALA A 180 23.23 -14.63 -10.56
C ALA A 180 23.05 -13.16 -10.14
N GLN A 181 22.46 -12.35 -11.00
CA GLN A 181 22.19 -10.93 -10.76
C GLN A 181 20.72 -10.76 -10.41
N VAL A 182 20.41 -10.19 -9.24
CA VAL A 182 19.06 -9.73 -8.90
C VAL A 182 19.09 -8.21 -8.86
N ILE A 183 18.47 -7.58 -9.86
CA ILE A 183 18.53 -6.13 -10.06
C ILE A 183 17.22 -5.43 -9.74
N PRO A 184 17.26 -4.32 -8.96
CA PRO A 184 16.08 -3.51 -8.72
C PRO A 184 15.70 -2.75 -9.99
N THR A 185 14.46 -2.92 -10.44
CA THR A 185 13.94 -2.31 -11.66
C THR A 185 12.46 -2.00 -11.47
N ALA A 186 12.03 -0.77 -11.72
CA ALA A 186 10.62 -0.41 -11.58
C ALA A 186 9.73 -1.24 -12.51
N ASN A 187 8.51 -1.56 -12.06
CA ASN A 187 7.62 -2.48 -12.78
C ASN A 187 7.39 -2.14 -14.26
N PRO A 188 7.16 -0.87 -14.67
CA PRO A 188 7.03 -0.53 -16.10
C PRO A 188 8.30 -0.85 -16.91
N ASP A 189 9.47 -0.61 -16.31
CA ASP A 189 10.77 -0.86 -16.94
C ASP A 189 11.05 -2.37 -17.03
N GLN A 190 10.63 -3.16 -16.02
CA GLN A 190 10.70 -4.61 -16.06
C GLN A 190 10.00 -5.17 -17.31
N LEU A 191 8.76 -4.72 -17.57
CA LEU A 191 8.00 -5.14 -18.74
C LEU A 191 8.74 -4.79 -20.06
N SER A 192 9.26 -3.57 -20.15
CA SER A 192 9.95 -3.08 -21.32
C SER A 192 11.26 -3.85 -21.59
N LEU A 193 12.10 -4.03 -20.56
CA LEU A 193 13.37 -4.73 -20.65
C LEU A 193 13.18 -6.24 -20.90
N PHE A 194 12.18 -6.86 -20.28
CA PHE A 194 11.83 -8.26 -20.50
C PHE A 194 11.37 -8.48 -21.96
N LYS A 195 10.52 -7.60 -22.49
CA LYS A 195 10.07 -7.63 -23.88
C LYS A 195 11.23 -7.54 -24.88
N GLN A 196 12.28 -6.79 -24.53
CA GLN A 196 13.51 -6.64 -25.32
C GLN A 196 14.53 -7.77 -25.09
N LYS A 197 14.19 -8.79 -24.28
CA LYS A 197 15.08 -9.90 -23.87
C LYS A 197 16.37 -9.44 -23.15
N GLN A 198 16.33 -8.29 -22.49
CA GLN A 198 17.43 -7.78 -21.66
C GLN A 198 17.40 -8.33 -20.22
N LEU A 199 16.31 -9.00 -19.84
CA LEU A 199 16.14 -9.73 -18.59
C LEU A 199 15.86 -11.18 -18.89
N ASP A 200 16.50 -12.11 -18.17
CA ASP A 200 16.20 -13.54 -18.26
C ASP A 200 14.89 -13.89 -17.53
N ALA A 201 14.59 -13.17 -16.45
CA ALA A 201 13.41 -13.38 -15.63
C ALA A 201 12.99 -12.11 -14.88
N VAL A 202 11.76 -12.13 -14.39
CA VAL A 202 11.19 -11.06 -13.53
C VAL A 202 10.43 -11.70 -12.38
N TRP A 203 10.76 -11.33 -11.13
CA TRP A 203 9.92 -11.66 -9.98
C TRP A 203 9.11 -10.43 -9.58
N THR A 204 7.81 -10.49 -9.79
CA THR A 204 6.93 -9.34 -9.62
C THR A 204 5.56 -9.77 -9.06
N VAL A 205 4.61 -8.84 -9.03
CA VAL A 205 3.23 -9.04 -8.55
C VAL A 205 2.20 -8.66 -9.61
N GLU A 206 0.95 -9.05 -9.40
CA GLU A 206 -0.16 -8.63 -10.28
C GLU A 206 -0.43 -7.12 -10.20
N PRO A 207 -0.70 -6.45 -11.34
CA PRO A 207 -1.04 -7.02 -12.66
C PRO A 207 0.18 -7.30 -13.55
N TRP A 208 1.40 -7.08 -13.08
CA TRP A 208 2.61 -7.17 -13.88
C TRP A 208 2.95 -8.60 -14.32
N VAL A 209 2.60 -9.61 -13.50
CA VAL A 209 2.72 -11.03 -13.89
C VAL A 209 1.87 -11.29 -15.13
N SER A 210 0.58 -10.93 -15.09
CA SER A 210 -0.32 -11.07 -16.23
C SER A 210 0.12 -10.25 -17.45
N ARG A 211 0.69 -9.06 -17.23
CA ARG A 211 1.25 -8.25 -18.33
C ARG A 211 2.44 -8.91 -19.00
N LEU A 212 3.36 -9.48 -18.22
CA LEU A 212 4.49 -10.22 -18.78
C LEU A 212 4.05 -11.43 -19.60
N GLU A 213 3.03 -12.16 -19.14
CA GLU A 213 2.47 -13.29 -19.89
C GLU A 213 1.74 -12.85 -21.16
N MET A 214 0.88 -11.84 -21.09
CA MET A 214 0.01 -11.45 -22.22
C MET A 214 0.69 -10.51 -23.20
N GLU A 215 1.63 -9.66 -22.75
CA GLU A 215 2.21 -8.59 -23.55
C GLU A 215 3.68 -8.86 -23.94
N ALA A 216 4.40 -9.77 -23.25
CA ALA A 216 5.84 -9.95 -23.41
C ALA A 216 6.28 -11.40 -23.58
N ASN A 217 5.37 -12.30 -23.95
CA ASN A 217 5.65 -13.71 -24.17
C ASN A 217 6.32 -14.41 -22.97
N GLY A 218 5.84 -14.07 -21.75
CA GLY A 218 6.27 -14.67 -20.50
C GLY A 218 5.49 -15.92 -20.15
N LYS A 219 6.10 -16.81 -19.36
CA LYS A 219 5.45 -17.92 -18.66
C LYS A 219 5.84 -17.90 -17.19
N VAL A 220 4.90 -18.20 -16.31
CA VAL A 220 5.16 -18.35 -14.87
C VAL A 220 6.00 -19.60 -14.65
N LEU A 221 7.13 -19.44 -13.96
CA LEU A 221 7.99 -20.53 -13.52
C LEU A 221 7.72 -20.91 -12.05
N VAL A 222 7.58 -19.90 -11.19
CA VAL A 222 7.22 -20.07 -9.77
C VAL A 222 5.99 -19.24 -9.50
N ASP A 223 4.91 -19.87 -9.02
CA ASP A 223 3.66 -19.23 -8.64
C ASP A 223 3.51 -19.31 -7.12
N ASP A 224 3.64 -18.17 -6.46
CA ASP A 224 3.52 -18.06 -5.00
C ASP A 224 2.07 -17.75 -4.63
N LYS A 225 1.25 -18.80 -4.53
CA LYS A 225 -0.21 -18.69 -4.40
C LYS A 225 -0.71 -18.34 -3.00
N THR A 226 0.10 -18.56 -1.97
CA THR A 226 -0.37 -18.51 -0.57
C THR A 226 0.47 -17.63 0.35
N SER A 227 1.60 -17.13 -0.13
CA SER A 227 2.42 -16.20 0.65
C SER A 227 1.76 -14.84 0.74
N ILE A 228 1.90 -14.21 1.89
CA ILE A 228 1.45 -12.83 2.12
C ILE A 228 2.15 -11.92 1.10
N THR A 229 1.39 -11.17 0.33
CA THR A 229 1.93 -10.17 -0.61
C THR A 229 1.67 -8.74 -0.15
N THR A 230 0.61 -8.52 0.62
CA THR A 230 0.28 -7.19 1.14
C THR A 230 -0.32 -7.26 2.53
N VAL A 231 0.18 -6.41 3.41
CA VAL A 231 -0.36 -6.14 4.75
C VAL A 231 -0.67 -4.65 4.89
N LEU A 232 -1.56 -4.30 5.82
CA LEU A 232 -1.81 -2.93 6.23
C LEU A 232 -0.94 -2.61 7.45
N VAL A 233 -0.12 -1.57 7.33
CA VAL A 233 0.82 -1.11 8.35
C VAL A 233 0.41 0.27 8.84
N ALA A 234 0.50 0.50 10.15
CA ALA A 234 0.40 1.82 10.76
C ALA A 234 1.76 2.25 11.33
N ARG A 235 2.07 3.54 11.25
CA ARG A 235 3.15 4.14 12.03
C ARG A 235 2.81 4.01 13.52
N ALA A 236 3.70 3.41 14.30
CA ALA A 236 3.40 3.02 15.69
C ALA A 236 3.01 4.21 16.58
N ALA A 237 3.70 5.35 16.46
CA ALA A 237 3.35 6.56 17.20
C ALA A 237 1.96 7.08 16.79
N PHE A 238 1.62 7.08 15.50
CA PHE A 238 0.30 7.48 15.04
C PHE A 238 -0.81 6.57 15.58
N LEU A 239 -0.58 5.25 15.57
CA LEU A 239 -1.53 4.28 16.16
C LEU A 239 -1.75 4.54 17.65
N ALA A 240 -0.68 4.85 18.39
CA ALA A 240 -0.79 5.13 19.83
C ALA A 240 -1.56 6.43 20.12
N GLU A 241 -1.34 7.47 19.30
CA GLU A 241 -1.96 8.79 19.46
C GLU A 241 -3.39 8.85 18.92
N ASN A 242 -3.73 8.02 17.91
CA ASN A 242 -4.98 8.08 17.15
C ASN A 242 -5.64 6.69 17.04
N ARG A 243 -5.65 5.92 18.15
CA ARG A 243 -6.12 4.53 18.16
C ARG A 243 -7.52 4.37 17.60
N ASP A 244 -8.46 5.21 18.01
CA ASP A 244 -9.87 5.17 17.56
C ASP A 244 -9.99 5.40 16.04
N LEU A 245 -9.15 6.27 15.49
CA LEU A 245 -9.11 6.53 14.05
C LEU A 245 -8.62 5.30 13.28
N VAL A 246 -7.56 4.63 13.78
CA VAL A 246 -7.04 3.40 13.17
C VAL A 246 -8.03 2.24 13.32
N VAL A 247 -8.74 2.12 14.45
CA VAL A 247 -9.85 1.14 14.64
C VAL A 247 -10.92 1.33 13.57
N LYS A 248 -11.38 2.57 13.35
CA LYS A 248 -12.37 2.89 12.31
C LYS A 248 -11.84 2.58 10.91
N PHE A 249 -10.58 2.91 10.62
CA PHE A 249 -9.95 2.60 9.33
C PHE A 249 -9.89 1.08 9.08
N VAL A 250 -9.46 0.30 10.06
CA VAL A 250 -9.42 -1.17 9.97
C VAL A 250 -10.81 -1.77 9.84
N ALA A 251 -11.83 -1.21 10.51
CA ALA A 251 -13.22 -1.63 10.33
C ALA A 251 -13.71 -1.38 8.90
N ALA A 252 -13.44 -0.20 8.33
CA ALA A 252 -13.74 0.13 6.94
C ALA A 252 -13.00 -0.80 5.96
N HIS A 253 -11.71 -1.11 6.24
CA HIS A 253 -10.92 -2.05 5.45
C HIS A 253 -11.55 -3.45 5.42
N ARG A 254 -12.05 -3.94 6.56
CA ARG A 254 -12.75 -5.24 6.64
C ARG A 254 -14.06 -5.22 5.85
N GLU A 255 -14.92 -4.21 6.08
CA GLU A 255 -16.18 -4.05 5.34
C GLU A 255 -15.93 -4.01 3.83
N LEU A 256 -14.96 -3.20 3.40
CA LEU A 256 -14.60 -3.10 1.98
C LEU A 256 -14.06 -4.41 1.42
N THR A 257 -13.24 -5.15 2.19
CA THR A 257 -12.74 -6.46 1.77
C THR A 257 -13.88 -7.45 1.53
N ASP A 258 -14.86 -7.49 2.43
CA ASP A 258 -16.03 -8.35 2.29
C ASP A 258 -16.91 -7.91 1.11
N TRP A 259 -17.09 -6.60 0.93
CA TRP A 259 -17.82 -6.08 -0.22
C TRP A 259 -17.12 -6.46 -1.55
N ILE A 260 -15.80 -6.34 -1.65
CA ILE A 260 -15.02 -6.72 -2.83
C ILE A 260 -15.19 -8.21 -3.16
N LYS A 261 -15.13 -9.08 -2.14
CA LYS A 261 -15.33 -10.53 -2.31
C LYS A 261 -16.72 -10.86 -2.83
N ASN A 262 -17.74 -10.12 -2.38
CA ASN A 262 -19.14 -10.33 -2.78
C ASN A 262 -19.51 -9.62 -4.10
N ASN A 263 -18.69 -8.66 -4.57
CA ASN A 263 -18.93 -7.89 -5.78
C ASN A 263 -17.68 -7.86 -6.70
N PRO A 264 -17.12 -9.03 -7.07
CA PRO A 264 -15.81 -9.09 -7.73
C PRO A 264 -15.76 -8.38 -9.08
N GLN A 265 -16.84 -8.37 -9.85
CA GLN A 265 -16.88 -7.72 -11.16
C GLN A 265 -16.81 -6.19 -11.03
N GLU A 266 -17.58 -5.62 -10.10
CA GLU A 266 -17.56 -4.18 -9.85
C GLU A 266 -16.23 -3.75 -9.20
N ALA A 267 -15.68 -4.56 -8.30
CA ALA A 267 -14.37 -4.31 -7.71
C ALA A 267 -13.24 -4.32 -8.75
N GLN A 268 -13.28 -5.25 -9.71
CA GLN A 268 -12.35 -5.28 -10.83
C GLN A 268 -12.44 -4.03 -11.70
N ARG A 269 -13.68 -3.57 -11.99
CA ARG A 269 -13.92 -2.33 -12.74
C ARG A 269 -13.32 -1.11 -12.02
N LEU A 270 -13.60 -0.97 -10.72
CA LEU A 270 -13.10 0.13 -9.90
C LEU A 270 -11.57 0.10 -9.77
N ALA A 271 -10.99 -1.07 -9.52
CA ALA A 271 -9.53 -1.23 -9.45
C ALA A 271 -8.86 -0.85 -10.78
N ARG A 272 -9.44 -1.24 -11.94
CA ARG A 272 -8.95 -0.85 -13.27
C ARG A 272 -9.04 0.66 -13.48
N GLU A 273 -10.15 1.29 -13.10
CA GLU A 273 -10.33 2.74 -13.20
C GLU A 273 -9.28 3.49 -12.38
N GLU A 274 -9.01 3.03 -11.15
CA GLU A 274 -8.00 3.67 -10.31
C GLU A 274 -6.59 3.44 -10.85
N LEU A 275 -6.26 2.23 -11.33
CA LEU A 275 -4.98 1.97 -11.99
C LEU A 275 -4.78 2.89 -13.20
N LEU A 276 -5.81 3.12 -14.02
CA LEU A 276 -5.75 4.07 -15.13
C LEU A 276 -5.53 5.50 -14.64
N ALA A 277 -6.22 5.90 -13.58
CA ALA A 277 -6.09 7.24 -13.00
C ALA A 277 -4.67 7.50 -12.46
N GLU A 278 -4.06 6.51 -11.79
CA GLU A 278 -2.74 6.62 -11.19
C GLU A 278 -1.59 6.45 -12.18
N THR A 279 -1.70 5.51 -13.12
CA THR A 279 -0.59 5.13 -14.01
C THR A 279 -0.70 5.69 -15.42
N ARG A 280 -1.86 6.25 -15.79
CA ARG A 280 -2.20 6.69 -17.15
C ARG A 280 -2.15 5.56 -18.20
N THR A 281 -2.21 4.31 -17.73
CA THR A 281 -2.16 3.11 -18.60
C THR A 281 -3.41 2.25 -18.35
N ASP A 282 -4.17 2.03 -19.41
CA ASP A 282 -5.29 1.09 -19.36
C ASP A 282 -4.79 -0.34 -19.63
N VAL A 283 -4.96 -1.21 -18.65
CA VAL A 283 -4.53 -2.61 -18.72
C VAL A 283 -5.60 -3.57 -19.30
N GLY A 284 -6.79 -3.05 -19.60
CA GLY A 284 -7.89 -3.85 -20.15
C GLY A 284 -8.56 -4.80 -19.13
N PRO A 285 -9.86 -5.12 -19.35
CA PRO A 285 -10.63 -5.93 -18.39
C PRO A 285 -10.20 -7.39 -18.35
N GLN A 286 -9.76 -7.98 -19.46
CA GLN A 286 -9.30 -9.37 -19.52
C GLN A 286 -8.03 -9.58 -18.69
N LEU A 287 -7.12 -8.62 -18.72
CA LEU A 287 -5.88 -8.68 -17.93
C LEU A 287 -6.21 -8.56 -16.42
N ILE A 288 -7.11 -7.66 -16.05
CA ILE A 288 -7.58 -7.54 -14.66
C ILE A 288 -8.22 -8.84 -14.18
N ALA A 289 -9.12 -9.44 -14.99
CA ALA A 289 -9.76 -10.71 -14.65
C ALA A 289 -8.72 -11.85 -14.47
N ARG A 290 -7.67 -11.90 -15.29
CA ARG A 290 -6.57 -12.85 -15.14
C ARG A 290 -5.79 -12.62 -13.86
N ALA A 291 -5.39 -11.37 -13.59
CA ALA A 291 -4.66 -10.99 -12.39
C ALA A 291 -5.43 -11.32 -11.11
N TRP A 292 -6.74 -11.12 -11.13
CA TRP A 292 -7.64 -11.40 -10.01
C TRP A 292 -7.65 -12.85 -9.56
N GLN A 293 -7.43 -13.79 -10.49
CA GLN A 293 -7.43 -15.23 -10.19
C GLN A 293 -6.22 -15.67 -9.35
N ARG A 294 -5.16 -14.84 -9.25
CA ARG A 294 -3.96 -15.16 -8.48
C ARG A 294 -3.96 -14.56 -7.08
N ILE A 295 -4.87 -13.62 -6.76
CA ILE A 295 -4.91 -12.98 -5.45
C ILE A 295 -5.96 -13.60 -4.55
N ILE A 296 -5.65 -13.65 -3.27
CA ILE A 296 -6.58 -14.02 -2.20
C ILE A 296 -6.68 -12.81 -1.26
N LEU A 297 -7.83 -12.15 -1.26
CA LEU A 297 -8.05 -11.01 -0.37
C LEU A 297 -8.34 -11.52 1.04
N THR A 298 -7.67 -10.95 2.02
CA THR A 298 -7.79 -11.32 3.44
C THR A 298 -7.67 -10.09 4.33
N THR A 299 -8.14 -10.21 5.56
CA THR A 299 -7.86 -9.24 6.62
C THR A 299 -7.08 -9.89 7.77
N ASP A 300 -6.81 -11.19 7.66
CA ASP A 300 -6.08 -11.95 8.64
C ASP A 300 -4.56 -11.88 8.42
N ILE A 301 -3.81 -12.05 9.49
CA ILE A 301 -2.36 -12.04 9.50
C ILE A 301 -1.88 -13.33 10.17
N SER A 302 -1.06 -14.10 9.46
CA SER A 302 -0.39 -15.27 10.02
C SER A 302 0.99 -14.88 10.58
N ALA A 303 1.18 -15.06 11.88
CA ALA A 303 2.48 -14.88 12.53
C ALA A 303 3.54 -15.87 11.98
N ASP A 304 3.14 -17.10 11.70
CA ASP A 304 4.03 -18.13 11.14
C ASP A 304 4.49 -17.75 9.72
N ALA A 305 3.57 -17.23 8.90
CA ALA A 305 3.93 -16.74 7.57
C ALA A 305 4.91 -15.56 7.64
N LEU A 306 4.73 -14.62 8.60
CA LEU A 306 5.69 -13.54 8.80
C LEU A 306 7.06 -14.06 9.25
N ASN A 307 7.13 -15.08 10.09
CA ASN A 307 8.38 -15.71 10.51
C ASN A 307 9.11 -16.38 9.32
N ALA A 308 8.40 -16.95 8.36
CA ALA A 308 9.00 -17.46 7.13
C ALA A 308 9.67 -16.35 6.30
N PHE A 309 9.09 -15.14 6.26
CA PHE A 309 9.74 -13.98 5.63
C PHE A 309 10.97 -13.49 6.40
N VAL A 310 11.00 -13.59 7.74
CA VAL A 310 12.21 -13.31 8.54
C VAL A 310 13.33 -14.25 8.13
N ALA A 311 13.07 -15.56 8.03
CA ALA A 311 14.06 -16.56 7.59
C ALA A 311 14.57 -16.27 6.17
N SER A 312 13.68 -15.94 5.23
CA SER A 312 14.05 -15.54 3.87
C SER A 312 14.91 -14.27 3.83
N ALA A 313 14.58 -13.27 4.65
CA ALA A 313 15.35 -12.04 4.76
C ALA A 313 16.75 -12.26 5.36
N GLN A 314 16.88 -13.21 6.29
CA GLN A 314 18.18 -13.63 6.82
C GLN A 314 19.01 -14.35 5.75
N ALA A 315 18.41 -15.31 5.05
CA ALA A 315 19.06 -16.04 3.96
C ALA A 315 19.53 -15.12 2.82
N ALA A 316 18.76 -14.08 2.53
CA ALA A 316 19.10 -13.07 1.52
C ALA A 316 20.02 -11.94 2.03
N GLY A 317 20.43 -11.97 3.29
CA GLY A 317 21.36 -11.00 3.90
C GLY A 317 20.76 -9.62 4.23
N PHE A 318 19.43 -9.49 4.28
CA PHE A 318 18.75 -8.24 4.70
C PHE A 318 18.62 -8.14 6.22
N LEU A 319 18.57 -9.27 6.93
CA LEU A 319 18.55 -9.32 8.38
C LEU A 319 19.75 -10.13 8.87
N ARG A 320 20.54 -9.54 9.78
CA ARG A 320 21.64 -10.29 10.47
C ARG A 320 21.09 -11.24 11.52
N ASN A 321 20.14 -10.76 12.32
CA ASN A 321 19.48 -11.50 13.38
C ASN A 321 17.96 -11.40 13.20
N ALA A 322 17.25 -12.43 13.62
CA ALA A 322 15.79 -12.36 13.71
C ALA A 322 15.38 -11.30 14.74
N PRO A 323 14.52 -10.34 14.41
CA PRO A 323 13.97 -9.42 15.40
C PRO A 323 13.00 -10.16 16.34
N ASP A 324 12.79 -9.63 17.54
CA ASP A 324 11.65 -10.05 18.36
C ASP A 324 10.35 -9.60 17.69
N MET A 325 9.61 -10.56 17.13
CA MET A 325 8.37 -10.33 16.37
C MET A 325 7.13 -10.15 17.25
N GLY A 326 7.26 -10.28 18.59
CA GLY A 326 6.11 -10.33 19.51
C GLY A 326 5.19 -9.09 19.47
N ARG A 327 5.67 -7.97 18.97
CA ARG A 327 4.92 -6.71 18.90
C ARG A 327 4.66 -6.18 17.50
N ILE A 328 5.06 -6.92 16.44
CA ILE A 328 4.89 -6.44 15.06
C ILE A 328 3.41 -6.41 14.67
N ILE A 329 2.63 -7.41 15.12
CA ILE A 329 1.17 -7.46 14.91
C ILE A 329 0.49 -6.76 16.08
N GLU A 330 -0.29 -5.75 15.78
CA GLU A 330 -1.14 -5.06 16.75
C GLU A 330 -2.53 -4.88 16.13
N LYS A 331 -3.49 -5.71 16.57
CA LYS A 331 -4.90 -5.58 16.17
C LYS A 331 -5.51 -4.44 16.99
N PRO A 332 -5.90 -3.33 16.34
CA PRO A 332 -6.47 -2.18 17.02
C PRO A 332 -7.90 -2.43 17.51
#